data_f287b0335ceba10ed583476e02acf3de
#
_entry.id   f287b0335ceba10ed583476e02acf3de
#
_cell.length_a   1.000
_cell.length_b   1.000
_cell.length_c   1.000
_cell.angle_alpha   90.00
_cell.angle_beta   90.00
_cell.angle_gamma   90.00
#
_symmetry.space_group_name_H-M   'P 1'
#
loop_
_entity.id
_entity.type
_entity.pdbx_description
1 polymer ?
#
loop_
_entity_poly.entity_id
_entity_poly.type
_entity_poly.pdbx_seq_one_letter_code
_entity_poly.pdbx_strand_id
1 'polypeptide(L)' 'MAKTKYDQAQTELIRAIQEDAPHTFEKPIPVQVTLDNGVKYDGVAFEVQPKSDNFPDGMVMVRAGNTDIGVPVSYLRGK' A
#
# COMPACT_ATOMS: atom_id res chain seq x y z
N MET A 1 -5.78 -18.18 -16.50
CA MET A 1 -5.71 -16.79 -16.93
C MET A 1 -4.37 -16.20 -16.49
N ALA A 2 -3.64 -15.58 -17.39
CA ALA A 2 -2.34 -15.01 -17.03
C ALA A 2 -2.55 -13.77 -16.17
N LYS A 3 -1.72 -13.62 -15.13
CA LYS A 3 -1.75 -12.42 -14.30
C LYS A 3 -1.07 -11.28 -15.04
N THR A 4 -1.65 -10.09 -14.92
CA THR A 4 -1.01 -8.88 -15.41
C THR A 4 0.13 -8.48 -14.49
N LYS A 5 1.00 -7.56 -14.94
CA LYS A 5 2.04 -7.00 -14.06
C LYS A 5 1.43 -6.36 -12.82
N TYR A 6 0.25 -5.77 -12.98
CA TYR A 6 -0.44 -5.14 -11.88
C TYR A 6 -0.85 -6.17 -10.81
N ASP A 7 -1.40 -7.32 -11.23
CA ASP A 7 -1.80 -8.37 -10.30
C ASP A 7 -0.60 -8.90 -9.53
N GLN A 8 0.56 -9.04 -10.20
CA GLN A 8 1.78 -9.48 -9.56
C GLN A 8 2.26 -8.47 -8.51
N ALA A 9 2.16 -7.17 -8.84
CA ALA A 9 2.54 -6.11 -7.92
C ALA A 9 1.64 -6.13 -6.67
N GLN A 10 0.34 -6.36 -6.85
CA GLN A 10 -0.59 -6.46 -5.72
C GLN A 10 -0.28 -7.68 -4.86
N THR A 11 0.13 -8.79 -5.46
CA THR A 11 0.52 -9.98 -4.72
C THR A 11 1.74 -9.69 -3.83
N GLU A 12 2.71 -8.96 -4.33
CA GLU A 12 3.88 -8.56 -3.57
C GLU A 12 3.51 -7.67 -2.38
N LEU A 13 2.62 -6.71 -2.62
CA LEU A 13 2.15 -5.82 -1.56
C LEU A 13 1.44 -6.61 -0.46
N ILE A 14 0.53 -7.50 -0.82
CA ILE A 14 -0.21 -8.32 0.13
C ILE A 14 0.74 -9.18 0.95
N ARG A 15 1.73 -9.79 0.32
CA ARG A 15 2.71 -10.61 1.01
C ARG A 15 3.51 -9.80 2.02
N ALA A 16 3.95 -8.59 1.62
CA ALA A 16 4.72 -7.72 2.51
C ALA A 16 3.90 -7.34 3.74
N ILE A 17 2.62 -7.05 3.57
CA ILE A 17 1.72 -6.73 4.67
C ILE A 17 1.59 -7.93 5.63
N GLN A 18 1.48 -9.13 5.09
CA GLN A 18 1.30 -10.35 5.89
C GLN A 18 2.55 -10.73 6.68
N GLU A 19 3.72 -10.34 6.22
CA GLU A 19 4.98 -10.67 6.91
C GLU A 19 5.15 -9.93 8.23
N ASP A 20 4.37 -8.87 8.46
CA ASP A 20 4.38 -8.10 9.70
C ASP A 20 5.79 -7.62 10.08
N ALA A 21 6.54 -7.15 9.07
CA ALA A 21 7.89 -6.62 9.22
C ALA A 21 8.08 -5.44 8.26
N PRO A 22 8.99 -4.50 8.59
CA PRO A 22 9.27 -3.40 7.66
C PRO A 22 9.76 -3.94 6.33
N HIS A 23 9.23 -3.37 5.23
CA HIS A 23 9.61 -3.78 3.90
C HIS A 23 9.59 -2.57 2.96
N THR A 24 10.65 -2.40 2.18
CA THR A 24 10.75 -1.34 1.18
C THR A 24 10.73 -1.98 -0.20
N PHE A 25 9.85 -1.48 -1.07
CA PHE A 25 9.74 -2.03 -2.41
C PHE A 25 10.78 -1.40 -3.33
N GLU A 26 11.53 -2.22 -4.01
CA GLU A 26 12.49 -1.75 -5.01
C GLU A 26 11.77 -1.00 -6.12
N LYS A 27 10.62 -1.51 -6.55
CA LYS A 27 9.77 -0.86 -7.54
C LYS A 27 8.44 -0.52 -6.87
N PRO A 28 8.17 0.78 -6.64
CA PRO A 28 6.91 1.16 -6.00
C PRO A 28 5.69 0.62 -6.72
N ILE A 29 4.67 0.28 -5.94
CA ILE A 29 3.48 -0.43 -6.43
C ILE A 29 2.33 0.56 -6.58
N PRO A 30 1.72 0.69 -7.78
CA PRO A 30 0.55 1.57 -7.96
C PRO A 30 -0.62 1.15 -7.08
N VAL A 31 -1.18 2.09 -6.34
CA VAL A 31 -2.32 1.84 -5.46
C VAL A 31 -3.31 2.99 -5.55
N GLN A 32 -4.55 2.71 -5.16
CA GLN A 32 -5.55 3.75 -4.96
C GLN A 32 -5.84 3.82 -3.46
N VAL A 33 -5.81 5.03 -2.91
CA VAL A 33 -6.11 5.27 -1.51
C VAL A 33 -7.53 5.83 -1.41
N THR A 34 -8.35 5.23 -0.54
CA THR A 34 -9.70 5.70 -0.25
C THR A 34 -9.76 6.18 1.19
N LEU A 35 -9.99 7.47 1.37
CA LEU A 35 -10.09 8.07 2.69
C LEU A 35 -11.46 7.83 3.32
N ASP A 36 -11.57 8.05 4.63
CA ASP A 36 -12.83 7.86 5.36
C ASP A 36 -13.96 8.73 4.83
N ASN A 37 -13.64 9.91 4.29
CA ASN A 37 -14.62 10.81 3.72
C ASN A 37 -15.02 10.45 2.29
N GLY A 38 -14.53 9.33 1.77
CA GLY A 38 -14.85 8.88 0.42
C GLY A 38 -13.96 9.43 -0.67
N VAL A 39 -13.05 10.34 -0.35
CA VAL A 39 -12.10 10.87 -1.33
C VAL A 39 -11.12 9.78 -1.74
N LYS A 40 -10.86 9.68 -3.03
CA LYS A 40 -9.93 8.69 -3.60
C LYS A 40 -8.81 9.43 -4.33
N TYR A 41 -7.60 8.89 -4.21
CA TYR A 41 -6.49 9.40 -5.00
C TYR A 41 -5.53 8.27 -5.33
N ASP A 42 -4.75 8.48 -6.41
CA ASP A 42 -3.78 7.50 -6.89
C ASP A 42 -2.40 7.85 -6.37
N GLY A 43 -1.64 6.81 -6.03
CA GLY A 43 -0.26 6.98 -5.60
C GLY A 43 0.51 5.70 -5.82
N VAL A 44 1.74 5.66 -5.31
CA VAL A 44 2.56 4.46 -5.35
C VAL A 44 3.01 4.10 -3.94
N ALA A 45 2.81 2.84 -3.58
CA ALA A 45 3.27 2.31 -2.29
C ALA A 45 4.75 1.97 -2.41
N PHE A 46 5.58 2.51 -1.51
CA PHE A 46 7.02 2.26 -1.56
C PHE A 46 7.57 1.60 -0.29
N GLU A 47 6.81 1.58 0.78
CA GLU A 47 7.24 0.97 2.03
C GLU A 47 6.05 0.47 2.82
N VAL A 48 6.22 -0.65 3.54
CA VAL A 48 5.22 -1.20 4.44
C VAL A 48 5.80 -1.22 5.85
N GLN A 49 5.04 -0.75 6.83
CA GLN A 49 5.40 -0.82 8.24
C GLN A 49 4.57 -1.91 8.93
N PRO A 50 5.14 -2.58 9.94
CA PRO A 50 4.44 -3.66 10.62
C PRO A 50 3.25 -3.15 11.44
N LYS A 51 2.43 -4.05 11.89
CA LYS A 51 1.28 -3.75 12.74
C LYS A 51 1.73 -3.02 14.01
N SER A 52 0.89 -2.10 14.45
CA SER A 52 1.15 -1.33 15.67
C SER A 52 -0.18 -0.95 16.32
N ASP A 53 -0.12 -0.33 17.51
CA ASP A 53 -1.33 0.09 18.21
C ASP A 53 -2.14 1.11 17.39
N ASN A 54 -1.45 1.99 16.65
CA ASN A 54 -2.11 2.99 15.82
C ASN A 54 -2.59 2.43 14.48
N PHE A 55 -1.96 1.36 14.02
CA PHE A 55 -2.26 0.74 12.72
C PHE A 55 -2.36 -0.77 12.89
N PRO A 56 -3.50 -1.27 13.43
CA PRO A 56 -3.64 -2.71 13.76
C PRO A 56 -3.39 -3.65 12.57
N ASP A 57 -3.65 -3.20 11.36
CA ASP A 57 -3.44 -4.01 10.14
C ASP A 57 -2.16 -3.62 9.40
N GLY A 58 -1.36 -2.73 9.99
CA GLY A 58 -0.16 -2.21 9.37
C GLY A 58 -0.38 -0.88 8.66
N MET A 59 0.72 -0.24 8.29
CA MET A 59 0.72 1.04 7.61
C MET A 59 1.50 0.93 6.31
N VAL A 60 1.06 1.65 5.29
CA VAL A 60 1.77 1.69 4.01
C VAL A 60 2.14 3.14 3.72
N MET A 61 3.40 3.37 3.35
CA MET A 61 3.86 4.67 2.89
C MET A 61 3.56 4.79 1.42
N VAL A 62 2.82 5.83 1.06
CA VAL A 62 2.37 6.07 -0.31
C VAL A 62 2.88 7.43 -0.75
N ARG A 63 3.44 7.48 -1.95
CA ARG A 63 3.82 8.74 -2.58
C ARG A 63 2.72 9.15 -3.55
N ALA A 64 2.11 10.29 -3.28
CA ALA A 64 1.07 10.87 -4.12
C ALA A 64 1.61 12.22 -4.62
N GLY A 65 1.97 12.28 -5.90
CA GLY A 65 2.64 13.46 -6.45
C GLY A 65 4.01 13.64 -5.81
N ASN A 66 4.22 14.77 -5.13
CA ASN A 66 5.47 15.07 -4.45
C ASN A 66 5.39 14.89 -2.94
N THR A 67 4.31 14.29 -2.44
CA THR A 67 4.06 14.16 -1.01
C THR A 67 4.05 12.68 -0.61
N ASP A 68 4.79 12.37 0.45
CA ASP A 68 4.80 11.03 1.03
C ASP A 68 3.87 11.02 2.25
N ILE A 69 2.93 10.08 2.29
CA ILE A 69 1.99 9.96 3.38
C ILE A 69 1.91 8.52 3.86
N GLY A 70 1.68 8.35 5.17
CA GLY A 70 1.43 7.04 5.74
C GLY A 70 -0.07 6.82 5.87
N VAL A 71 -0.56 5.69 5.36
CA VAL A 71 -1.99 5.36 5.42
C VAL A 71 -2.19 3.97 5.99
N PRO A 72 -3.30 3.75 6.72
CA PRO A 72 -3.65 2.40 7.15
C PRO A 72 -3.86 1.49 5.96
N VAL A 73 -3.51 0.22 6.11
CA VAL A 73 -3.68 -0.77 5.03
C VAL A 73 -5.13 -0.80 4.54
N SER A 74 -6.09 -0.60 5.45
CA SER A 74 -7.51 -0.65 5.10
C SER A 74 -7.94 0.43 4.10
N TYR A 75 -7.14 1.47 3.92
CA TYR A 75 -7.44 2.55 2.96
C TYR A 75 -7.01 2.19 1.54
N LEU A 76 -6.26 1.13 1.34
CA LEU A 76 -5.74 0.77 0.04
C LEU A 76 -6.72 -0.06 -0.77
N ARG A 77 -6.75 0.22 -2.07
CA ARG A 77 -7.48 -0.60 -3.03
C ARG A 77 -6.56 -0.93 -4.19
N GLY A 78 -6.76 -2.10 -4.79
CA GLY A 78 -6.06 -2.45 -6.02
C GLY A 78 -6.49 -1.52 -7.14
N LYS A 79 -5.53 -1.11 -7.94
CA LYS A 79 -5.79 -0.19 -9.03
C LYS A 79 -5.91 -0.91 -10.36
#